data_85bf3d2064de29176dfafea79b1cb951
#
_entry.id   85bf3d2064de29176dfafea79b1cb951
#
_cell.length_a   1.000
_cell.length_b   1.000
_cell.length_c   1.000
_cell.angle_alpha   90.00
_cell.angle_beta   90.00
_cell.angle_gamma   90.00
#
_symmetry.space_group_name_H-M   'P 1'
#
loop_
_entity.id
_entity.type
_entity.pdbx_description
1 polymer ?
#
loop_
_entity_poly.entity_id
_entity_poly.type
_entity_poly.pdbx_seq_one_letter_code
_entity_poly.pdbx_strand_id
1 'polypeptide(L)'
;MADQPVPPPSSPSSVAPQPPSSDFQIGEEFSGAKRNLPPAGVVVLCLAVVAVILGIYAYINRAKPQGAGSIDFVTAVDVPGQNSTMVAITLTLQNSGEKPLWIHTLKARLTSADDKTFDDDAASAVDFERYFQGFPVLKENSQPALAPETKLMPGTKQTGTIIVSFPVAKDGFDKRKTVSVIIQPYDQPLPITLTK
;
A
#
# COMPACT_ATOMS: atom_id res chain seq x y z
N MET A 1 -110.08 -6.00 55.01
CA MET A 1 -110.18 -6.86 53.85
C MET A 1 -109.62 -6.03 52.69
N ALA A 2 -108.37 -6.07 52.48
CA ALA A 2 -107.78 -5.37 51.35
C ALA A 2 -106.70 -6.23 50.77
N ASP A 3 -106.95 -6.54 49.55
CA ASP A 3 -106.09 -7.28 48.66
C ASP A 3 -104.81 -6.50 48.36
N GLN A 4 -103.68 -7.15 48.57
CA GLN A 4 -102.38 -6.56 48.13
C GLN A 4 -101.91 -7.33 46.87
N PRO A 5 -101.56 -6.60 45.87
CA PRO A 5 -101.02 -7.19 44.67
C PRO A 5 -99.53 -7.65 44.78
N VAL A 6 -99.27 -8.79 44.30
CA VAL A 6 -97.92 -9.42 44.23
C VAL A 6 -97.06 -8.66 43.22
N PRO A 7 -95.75 -8.34 43.49
CA PRO A 7 -94.90 -7.77 42.52
C PRO A 7 -94.38 -8.84 41.52
N PRO A 8 -94.07 -8.45 40.26
CA PRO A 8 -93.56 -9.34 39.23
C PRO A 8 -92.10 -9.79 39.42
N PRO A 9 -91.74 -10.92 38.92
CA PRO A 9 -90.42 -11.50 39.08
C PRO A 9 -89.40 -10.69 38.29
N SER A 10 -88.25 -10.39 38.91
CA SER A 10 -87.12 -9.72 38.35
C SER A 10 -86.42 -10.61 37.33
N SER A 11 -86.21 -10.10 36.14
CA SER A 11 -85.41 -10.74 35.03
C SER A 11 -83.96 -10.96 35.44
N PRO A 12 -83.34 -12.08 34.99
CA PRO A 12 -81.94 -12.30 35.25
C PRO A 12 -81.07 -11.39 34.34
N SER A 13 -80.23 -10.61 35.00
CA SER A 13 -79.21 -9.80 34.32
C SER A 13 -78.23 -10.73 33.59
N SER A 14 -78.24 -10.60 32.28
CA SER A 14 -77.20 -11.19 31.42
C SER A 14 -75.87 -10.53 31.69
N VAL A 15 -74.96 -11.23 32.37
CA VAL A 15 -73.55 -10.88 32.47
C VAL A 15 -72.91 -11.18 31.14
N ALA A 16 -72.57 -10.14 30.40
CA ALA A 16 -71.75 -10.26 29.22
C ALA A 16 -70.35 -10.78 29.60
N PRO A 17 -69.77 -11.72 28.88
CA PRO A 17 -68.42 -12.18 29.12
C PRO A 17 -67.46 -11.02 28.81
N GLN A 18 -66.66 -10.57 29.83
CA GLN A 18 -65.53 -9.67 29.64
C GLN A 18 -64.49 -10.38 28.80
N PRO A 19 -63.95 -9.74 27.77
CA PRO A 19 -62.79 -10.30 27.04
C PRO A 19 -61.58 -10.39 28.01
N PRO A 20 -60.75 -11.43 27.87
CA PRO A 20 -59.57 -11.55 28.68
C PRO A 20 -58.67 -10.34 28.41
N SER A 21 -58.42 -9.56 29.44
CA SER A 21 -57.39 -8.50 29.38
C SER A 21 -56.05 -9.19 29.23
N SER A 22 -55.61 -9.35 28.00
CA SER A 22 -54.23 -9.68 27.72
C SER A 22 -53.37 -8.47 28.07
N ASP A 23 -53.04 -8.34 29.34
CA ASP A 23 -51.91 -7.47 29.77
C ASP A 23 -50.63 -8.10 29.28
N PHE A 24 -50.38 -7.91 27.98
CA PHE A 24 -49.12 -8.26 27.35
C PHE A 24 -48.13 -7.14 27.74
N GLN A 25 -47.56 -7.24 28.94
CA GLN A 25 -46.51 -6.34 29.41
C GLN A 25 -45.18 -6.71 28.76
N ILE A 26 -45.03 -6.33 27.50
CA ILE A 26 -43.77 -6.47 26.74
C ILE A 26 -42.62 -5.71 27.44
N GLY A 27 -42.93 -4.73 28.28
CA GLY A 27 -41.95 -3.93 28.97
C GLY A 27 -41.22 -4.60 30.15
N GLU A 28 -41.82 -5.61 30.78
CA GLU A 28 -41.21 -6.23 31.97
C GLU A 28 -40.21 -7.32 31.63
N GLU A 29 -40.38 -8.00 30.51
CA GLU A 29 -39.44 -9.05 30.09
C GLU A 29 -38.06 -8.47 29.70
N PHE A 30 -37.99 -7.22 29.23
CA PHE A 30 -36.74 -6.55 28.87
C PHE A 30 -36.08 -5.79 30.01
N SER A 31 -36.81 -5.45 31.07
CA SER A 31 -36.27 -4.74 32.23
C SER A 31 -35.46 -5.67 33.18
N GLY A 32 -35.68 -6.96 33.12
CA GLY A 32 -35.01 -7.96 33.93
C GLY A 32 -33.73 -8.56 33.32
N ALA A 33 -33.37 -8.24 32.07
CA ALA A 33 -32.13 -8.65 31.48
C ALA A 33 -30.98 -7.91 32.17
N LYS A 34 -30.49 -8.47 33.28
CA LYS A 34 -29.17 -8.10 33.82
C LYS A 34 -28.19 -8.18 32.65
N ARG A 35 -27.77 -7.05 32.13
CA ARG A 35 -26.66 -6.96 31.18
C ARG A 35 -25.44 -7.51 31.91
N ASN A 36 -25.18 -8.83 31.78
CA ASN A 36 -23.93 -9.44 32.20
C ASN A 36 -22.83 -9.02 31.24
N LEU A 37 -22.62 -7.70 31.11
CA LEU A 37 -21.44 -7.19 30.43
C LEU A 37 -20.24 -7.53 31.30
N PRO A 38 -19.22 -8.14 30.74
CA PRO A 38 -17.99 -8.40 31.47
C PRO A 38 -17.44 -7.08 32.03
N PRO A 39 -16.74 -7.10 33.18
CA PRO A 39 -16.15 -5.89 33.75
C PRO A 39 -15.37 -5.13 32.68
N ALA A 40 -15.52 -3.82 32.61
CA ALA A 40 -14.86 -2.99 31.59
C ALA A 40 -13.36 -3.26 31.47
N GLY A 41 -12.70 -3.58 32.59
CA GLY A 41 -11.28 -3.96 32.60
C GLY A 41 -10.99 -5.23 31.79
N VAL A 42 -11.88 -6.25 31.84
CA VAL A 42 -11.72 -7.48 31.05
C VAL A 42 -11.86 -7.20 29.56
N VAL A 43 -12.83 -6.34 29.19
CA VAL A 43 -13.03 -5.95 27.77
C VAL A 43 -11.81 -5.21 27.24
N VAL A 44 -11.27 -4.26 28.03
CA VAL A 44 -10.06 -3.51 27.65
C VAL A 44 -8.86 -4.44 27.54
N LEU A 45 -8.70 -5.38 28.47
CA LEU A 45 -7.60 -6.38 28.41
C LEU A 45 -7.72 -7.25 27.15
N CYS A 46 -8.89 -7.76 26.81
CA CYS A 46 -9.11 -8.55 25.62
C CYS A 46 -8.80 -7.75 24.33
N LEU A 47 -9.25 -6.49 24.26
CA LEU A 47 -8.95 -5.61 23.15
C LEU A 47 -7.43 -5.35 23.01
N ALA A 48 -6.73 -5.14 24.14
CA ALA A 48 -5.29 -4.96 24.14
C ALA A 48 -4.56 -6.21 23.62
N VAL A 49 -4.97 -7.39 24.04
CA VAL A 49 -4.40 -8.67 23.57
C VAL A 49 -4.63 -8.85 22.07
N VAL A 50 -5.84 -8.57 21.58
CA VAL A 50 -6.16 -8.64 20.14
C VAL A 50 -5.33 -7.63 19.35
N ALA A 51 -5.19 -6.40 19.83
CA ALA A 51 -4.37 -5.37 19.18
C ALA A 51 -2.90 -5.79 19.09
N VAL A 52 -2.34 -6.41 20.15
CA VAL A 52 -0.96 -6.93 20.15
C VAL A 52 -0.81 -8.06 19.12
N ILE A 53 -1.75 -9.01 19.10
CA ILE A 53 -1.71 -10.14 18.13
C ILE A 53 -1.78 -9.60 16.70
N LEU A 54 -2.69 -8.66 16.40
CA LEU A 54 -2.81 -8.02 15.09
C LEU A 54 -1.55 -7.23 14.72
N GLY A 55 -0.95 -6.53 15.69
CA GLY A 55 0.30 -5.81 15.51
C GLY A 55 1.47 -6.74 15.15
N ILE A 56 1.62 -7.86 15.87
CA ILE A 56 2.63 -8.88 15.57
C ILE A 56 2.38 -9.50 14.19
N TYR A 57 1.13 -9.86 13.89
CA TYR A 57 0.75 -10.40 12.59
C TYR A 57 1.07 -9.43 11.44
N ALA A 58 0.70 -8.16 11.58
CA ALA A 58 1.00 -7.12 10.60
C ALA A 58 2.51 -6.88 10.43
N TYR A 59 3.28 -6.96 11.53
CA TYR A 59 4.73 -6.84 11.49
C TYR A 59 5.40 -7.99 10.76
N ILE A 60 4.99 -9.24 11.04
CA ILE A 60 5.55 -10.45 10.39
C ILE A 60 5.20 -10.48 8.90
N ASN A 61 3.95 -10.09 8.55
CA ASN A 61 3.47 -10.10 7.17
C ASN A 61 3.76 -8.78 6.42
N ARG A 62 4.67 -7.96 6.91
CA ARG A 62 5.10 -6.77 6.18
C ARG A 62 5.60 -7.17 4.79
N ALA A 63 5.01 -6.57 3.77
CA ALA A 63 5.49 -6.73 2.41
C ALA A 63 6.97 -6.31 2.34
N LYS A 64 7.82 -7.22 1.83
CA LYS A 64 9.24 -6.95 1.59
C LYS A 64 9.44 -6.83 0.10
N PRO A 65 10.31 -5.92 -0.39
CA PRO A 65 10.69 -5.90 -1.79
C PRO A 65 11.24 -7.28 -2.18
N GLN A 66 10.77 -7.83 -3.30
CA GLN A 66 11.24 -9.14 -3.79
C GLN A 66 12.56 -9.03 -4.58
N GLY A 67 13.14 -7.85 -4.64
CA GLY A 67 14.39 -7.63 -5.34
C GLY A 67 15.39 -6.91 -4.46
N ALA A 68 16.64 -7.22 -4.68
CA ALA A 68 17.80 -6.55 -4.11
C ALA A 68 18.81 -6.27 -5.21
N GLY A 69 19.69 -5.31 -4.98
CA GLY A 69 20.72 -5.01 -5.99
C GLY A 69 21.62 -3.87 -5.56
N SER A 70 22.47 -3.45 -6.48
CA SER A 70 23.41 -2.37 -6.31
C SER A 70 23.52 -1.52 -7.58
N ILE A 71 23.87 -0.26 -7.39
CA ILE A 71 24.32 0.59 -8.49
C ILE A 71 25.84 0.41 -8.60
N ASP A 72 26.27 -0.15 -9.71
CA ASP A 72 27.68 -0.51 -9.94
C ASP A 72 28.46 0.71 -10.48
N PHE A 73 27.96 1.33 -11.56
CA PHE A 73 28.59 2.48 -12.18
C PHE A 73 27.58 3.60 -12.44
N VAL A 74 28.05 4.83 -12.36
CA VAL A 74 27.30 6.05 -12.71
C VAL A 74 28.21 6.92 -13.55
N THR A 75 27.88 7.08 -14.82
CA THR A 75 28.60 7.94 -15.77
C THR A 75 27.71 9.11 -16.15
N ALA A 76 28.20 10.33 -15.97
CA ALA A 76 27.43 11.55 -16.22
C ALA A 76 28.15 12.43 -17.24
N VAL A 77 27.38 13.02 -18.15
CA VAL A 77 27.87 13.93 -19.18
C VAL A 77 26.96 15.15 -19.25
N ASP A 78 27.57 16.31 -19.44
CA ASP A 78 26.85 17.55 -19.65
C ASP A 78 26.21 17.61 -21.04
N VAL A 79 24.98 18.12 -21.14
CA VAL A 79 24.28 18.29 -22.40
C VAL A 79 24.59 19.69 -22.94
N PRO A 80 25.32 19.81 -24.07
CA PRO A 80 25.72 21.12 -24.60
C PRO A 80 24.54 22.03 -24.86
N GLY A 81 24.63 23.27 -24.37
CA GLY A 81 23.57 24.29 -24.56
C GLY A 81 22.34 24.13 -23.67
N GLN A 82 22.35 23.15 -22.76
CA GLN A 82 21.27 22.92 -21.80
C GLN A 82 21.88 22.83 -20.39
N ASN A 83 21.14 23.34 -19.41
CA ASN A 83 21.52 23.15 -18.01
C ASN A 83 21.02 21.80 -17.51
N SER A 84 21.45 20.72 -18.17
CA SER A 84 21.02 19.35 -17.91
C SER A 84 22.19 18.38 -18.03
N THR A 85 22.13 17.31 -17.26
CA THR A 85 23.11 16.24 -17.23
C THR A 85 22.46 14.94 -17.66
N MET A 86 23.02 14.28 -18.69
CA MET A 86 22.63 12.94 -19.06
C MET A 86 23.48 11.93 -18.30
N VAL A 87 22.84 10.90 -17.76
CA VAL A 87 23.46 9.95 -16.84
C VAL A 87 23.15 8.52 -17.27
N ALA A 88 24.19 7.73 -17.47
CA ALA A 88 24.11 6.28 -17.59
C ALA A 88 24.35 5.63 -16.23
N ILE A 89 23.40 4.85 -15.75
CA ILE A 89 23.46 4.13 -14.47
C ILE A 89 23.46 2.64 -14.76
N THR A 90 24.57 1.98 -14.50
CA THR A 90 24.69 0.52 -14.58
C THR A 90 24.42 -0.06 -13.19
N LEU A 91 23.52 -1.01 -13.15
CA LEU A 91 23.06 -1.63 -11.91
C LEU A 91 22.94 -3.15 -12.07
N THR A 92 23.09 -3.84 -10.96
CA THR A 92 22.81 -5.27 -10.85
C THR A 92 21.56 -5.45 -9.98
N LEU A 93 20.56 -6.12 -10.56
CA LEU A 93 19.29 -6.45 -9.89
C LEU A 93 19.23 -7.96 -9.68
N GLN A 94 18.85 -8.39 -8.49
CA GLN A 94 18.61 -9.79 -8.13
C GLN A 94 17.17 -9.97 -7.69
N ASN A 95 16.51 -10.97 -8.23
CA ASN A 95 15.21 -11.41 -7.69
C ASN A 95 15.47 -12.31 -6.47
N SER A 96 15.19 -11.78 -5.26
CA SER A 96 15.30 -12.51 -4.00
C SER A 96 13.99 -13.16 -3.57
N GLY A 97 12.92 -13.01 -4.34
CA GLY A 97 11.62 -13.60 -4.09
C GLY A 97 11.45 -15.00 -4.67
N GLU A 98 10.31 -15.60 -4.38
CA GLU A 98 9.92 -16.94 -4.85
C GLU A 98 9.20 -16.91 -6.21
N LYS A 99 8.74 -15.74 -6.65
CA LYS A 99 8.00 -15.55 -7.90
C LYS A 99 8.86 -14.80 -8.92
N PRO A 100 8.61 -14.98 -10.23
CA PRO A 100 9.24 -14.15 -11.25
C PRO A 100 8.97 -12.66 -10.97
N LEU A 101 9.99 -11.83 -11.10
CA LEU A 101 9.92 -10.39 -10.98
C LEU A 101 9.81 -9.80 -12.38
N TRP A 102 8.73 -9.08 -12.67
CA TRP A 102 8.51 -8.37 -13.91
C TRP A 102 8.61 -6.87 -13.69
N ILE A 103 9.56 -6.25 -14.39
CA ILE A 103 9.79 -4.81 -14.31
C ILE A 103 8.69 -4.09 -15.09
N HIS A 104 7.95 -3.21 -14.41
CA HIS A 104 6.95 -2.34 -15.02
C HIS A 104 7.55 -0.98 -15.38
N THR A 105 8.13 -0.27 -14.41
CA THR A 105 8.74 1.03 -14.64
C THR A 105 10.11 1.12 -14.00
N LEU A 106 10.97 1.92 -14.64
CA LEU A 106 12.32 2.24 -14.20
C LEU A 106 12.46 3.75 -14.14
N LYS A 107 12.75 4.29 -12.96
CA LYS A 107 12.98 5.71 -12.74
C LYS A 107 14.27 5.92 -12.00
N ALA A 108 14.91 7.05 -12.24
CA ALA A 108 16.01 7.47 -11.40
C ALA A 108 15.63 8.73 -10.63
N ARG A 109 16.12 8.82 -9.42
CA ARG A 109 15.96 9.98 -8.52
C ARG A 109 17.31 10.52 -8.14
N LEU A 110 17.50 11.80 -8.36
CA LEU A 110 18.65 12.56 -7.92
C LEU A 110 18.28 13.40 -6.70
N THR A 111 19.07 13.33 -5.64
CA THR A 111 19.02 14.29 -4.52
C THR A 111 20.25 15.16 -4.59
N SER A 112 20.06 16.44 -4.88
CA SER A 112 21.12 17.42 -4.98
C SER A 112 21.67 17.83 -3.61
N ALA A 113 22.77 18.59 -3.58
CA ALA A 113 23.41 19.06 -2.36
C ALA A 113 22.49 19.95 -1.49
N ASP A 114 21.54 20.65 -2.11
CA ASP A 114 20.55 21.53 -1.46
C ASP A 114 19.22 20.83 -1.16
N ASP A 115 19.21 19.48 -1.07
CA ASP A 115 18.06 18.63 -0.76
C ASP A 115 16.90 18.68 -1.78
N LYS A 116 17.12 19.26 -2.95
CA LYS A 116 16.14 19.17 -4.03
C LYS A 116 16.19 17.79 -4.68
N THR A 117 15.03 17.26 -5.01
CA THR A 117 14.89 15.97 -5.68
C THR A 117 14.41 16.17 -7.11
N PHE A 118 15.02 15.41 -8.01
CA PHE A 118 14.63 15.36 -9.43
C PHE A 118 14.43 13.91 -9.82
N ASP A 119 13.31 13.62 -10.45
CA ASP A 119 12.96 12.28 -10.93
C ASP A 119 12.93 12.31 -12.46
N ASP A 120 13.44 11.24 -13.06
CA ASP A 120 13.32 11.03 -14.51
C ASP A 120 13.08 9.55 -14.82
N ASP A 121 12.32 9.30 -15.87
CA ASP A 121 12.06 7.96 -16.36
C ASP A 121 13.24 7.46 -17.21
N ALA A 122 13.56 6.16 -17.12
CA ALA A 122 14.58 5.56 -17.93
C ALA A 122 14.25 5.67 -19.43
N ALA A 123 15.21 6.10 -20.21
CA ALA A 123 15.11 6.17 -21.66
C ALA A 123 14.82 4.80 -22.27
N SER A 124 14.13 4.79 -23.39
CA SER A 124 13.85 3.56 -24.13
C SER A 124 15.12 2.87 -24.60
N ALA A 125 15.17 1.56 -24.50
CA ALA A 125 16.30 0.76 -24.96
C ALA A 125 16.66 0.98 -26.44
N VAL A 126 15.68 1.31 -27.27
CA VAL A 126 15.87 1.57 -28.71
C VAL A 126 16.64 2.86 -28.97
N ASP A 127 16.65 3.79 -28.02
CA ASP A 127 17.33 5.08 -28.16
C ASP A 127 18.80 5.04 -27.68
N PHE A 128 19.25 3.95 -27.06
CA PHE A 128 20.58 3.85 -26.46
C PHE A 128 21.70 4.09 -27.48
N GLU A 129 21.61 3.50 -28.67
CA GLU A 129 22.63 3.71 -29.72
C GLU A 129 22.72 5.17 -30.11
N ARG A 130 21.60 5.89 -30.19
CA ARG A 130 21.56 7.33 -30.48
C ARG A 130 22.23 8.15 -29.38
N TYR A 131 21.99 7.79 -28.11
CA TYR A 131 22.62 8.46 -26.97
C TYR A 131 24.13 8.18 -26.96
N PHE A 132 24.57 6.95 -27.24
CA PHE A 132 26.00 6.62 -27.30
C PHE A 132 26.71 7.27 -28.48
N GLN A 133 26.03 7.50 -29.60
CA GLN A 133 26.59 8.28 -30.73
C GLN A 133 26.75 9.76 -30.36
N GLY A 134 25.77 10.34 -29.67
CA GLY A 134 25.85 11.73 -29.21
C GLY A 134 26.81 11.94 -28.05
N PHE A 135 26.91 10.96 -27.17
CA PHE A 135 27.68 11.00 -25.92
C PHE A 135 28.47 9.70 -25.71
N PRO A 136 29.59 9.50 -26.41
CA PRO A 136 30.35 8.25 -26.36
C PRO A 136 30.79 7.85 -24.93
N VAL A 137 31.01 8.83 -24.05
CA VAL A 137 31.41 8.61 -22.64
C VAL A 137 30.34 7.78 -21.89
N LEU A 138 29.07 7.90 -22.22
CA LEU A 138 28.00 7.12 -21.58
C LEU A 138 28.10 5.61 -21.88
N LYS A 139 28.82 5.23 -22.92
CA LYS A 139 29.06 3.83 -23.27
C LYS A 139 30.10 3.17 -22.37
N GLU A 140 30.93 3.96 -21.69
CA GLU A 140 31.90 3.43 -20.74
C GLU A 140 31.18 2.76 -19.57
N ASN A 141 31.54 1.49 -19.29
CA ASN A 141 30.93 0.66 -18.26
C ASN A 141 29.42 0.38 -18.44
N SER A 142 28.85 0.69 -19.61
CA SER A 142 27.46 0.33 -19.92
C SER A 142 27.33 -1.16 -20.22
N GLN A 143 26.21 -1.70 -19.79
CA GLN A 143 25.73 -3.06 -20.08
C GLN A 143 24.49 -2.96 -20.99
N PRO A 144 23.96 -4.06 -21.50
CA PRO A 144 22.70 -4.03 -22.24
C PRO A 144 21.62 -3.29 -21.47
N ALA A 145 20.74 -2.59 -22.20
CA ALA A 145 19.69 -1.80 -21.58
C ALA A 145 18.82 -2.65 -20.66
N LEU A 146 18.60 -2.17 -19.43
CA LEU A 146 17.56 -2.69 -18.57
C LEU A 146 16.26 -1.96 -18.93
N ALA A 147 15.27 -2.69 -19.39
CA ALA A 147 14.03 -2.12 -19.92
C ALA A 147 12.81 -2.61 -19.15
N PRO A 148 11.67 -1.90 -19.21
CA PRO A 148 10.37 -2.47 -18.87
C PRO A 148 10.15 -3.82 -19.55
N GLU A 149 9.25 -4.62 -19.02
CA GLU A 149 8.96 -6.02 -19.45
C GLU A 149 10.10 -7.01 -19.23
N THR A 150 11.24 -6.59 -18.66
CA THR A 150 12.31 -7.52 -18.28
C THR A 150 11.82 -8.44 -17.16
N LYS A 151 11.98 -9.76 -17.37
CA LYS A 151 11.57 -10.80 -16.43
C LYS A 151 12.78 -11.45 -15.78
N LEU A 152 12.86 -11.39 -14.46
CA LEU A 152 13.87 -12.07 -13.67
C LEU A 152 13.25 -13.26 -12.95
N MET A 153 13.80 -14.46 -13.19
CA MET A 153 13.37 -15.65 -12.47
C MET A 153 13.85 -15.61 -11.01
N PRO A 154 13.20 -16.34 -10.09
CA PRO A 154 13.66 -16.44 -8.71
C PRO A 154 15.13 -16.80 -8.59
N GLY A 155 15.86 -16.10 -7.74
CA GLY A 155 17.29 -16.31 -7.50
C GLY A 155 18.23 -15.82 -8.58
N THR A 156 17.72 -15.35 -9.73
CA THR A 156 18.59 -14.86 -10.84
C THR A 156 19.04 -13.43 -10.61
N LYS A 157 20.22 -13.12 -11.17
CA LYS A 157 20.78 -11.77 -11.24
C LYS A 157 20.82 -11.30 -12.67
N GLN A 158 20.58 -10.03 -12.88
CA GLN A 158 20.73 -9.36 -14.17
C GLN A 158 21.41 -8.02 -13.97
N THR A 159 22.46 -7.77 -14.74
CA THR A 159 23.11 -6.48 -14.83
C THR A 159 22.62 -5.77 -16.08
N GLY A 160 22.31 -4.48 -15.96
CA GLY A 160 21.88 -3.68 -17.09
C GLY A 160 22.08 -2.19 -16.83
N THR A 161 21.93 -1.39 -17.86
CA THR A 161 22.10 0.05 -17.82
C THR A 161 20.77 0.74 -18.09
N ILE A 162 20.52 1.84 -17.39
CA ILE A 162 19.46 2.81 -17.71
C ILE A 162 20.11 4.15 -18.05
N ILE A 163 19.50 4.93 -18.93
CA ILE A 163 19.91 6.30 -19.25
C ILE A 163 18.78 7.23 -18.81
N VAL A 164 19.14 8.31 -18.13
CA VAL A 164 18.22 9.34 -17.61
C VAL A 164 18.81 10.71 -17.82
N SER A 165 17.98 11.77 -17.75
CA SER A 165 18.42 13.15 -17.86
C SER A 165 17.91 13.96 -16.67
N PHE A 166 18.81 14.66 -15.97
CA PHE A 166 18.42 15.53 -14.87
C PHE A 166 18.59 17.00 -15.24
N PRO A 167 17.64 17.89 -14.85
CA PRO A 167 17.70 19.32 -15.15
C PRO A 167 18.64 20.05 -14.19
N VAL A 168 19.87 19.57 -14.11
CA VAL A 168 20.96 20.15 -13.32
C VAL A 168 22.24 20.08 -14.12
N ALA A 169 23.11 21.09 -14.00
CA ALA A 169 24.44 21.07 -14.62
C ALA A 169 25.28 19.93 -14.01
N LYS A 170 26.27 19.44 -14.76
CA LYS A 170 27.15 18.36 -14.34
C LYS A 170 27.83 18.62 -13.00
N ASP A 171 28.30 19.85 -12.75
CA ASP A 171 28.89 20.21 -11.47
C ASP A 171 27.92 20.07 -10.28
N GLY A 172 26.63 20.36 -10.51
CA GLY A 172 25.56 20.14 -9.53
C GLY A 172 25.28 18.65 -9.31
N PHE A 173 25.31 17.88 -10.40
CA PHE A 173 25.17 16.43 -10.33
C PHE A 173 26.35 15.79 -9.58
N ASP A 174 27.57 16.22 -9.82
CA ASP A 174 28.77 15.67 -9.17
C ASP A 174 28.80 15.94 -7.65
N LYS A 175 28.16 17.05 -7.21
CA LYS A 175 27.99 17.41 -5.79
C LYS A 175 26.75 16.80 -5.15
N ARG A 176 26.03 15.91 -5.84
CA ARG A 176 24.81 15.28 -5.32
C ARG A 176 25.01 14.56 -4.00
N LYS A 177 23.95 14.49 -3.21
CA LYS A 177 23.93 13.66 -2.00
C LYS A 177 23.75 12.19 -2.35
N THR A 178 22.77 11.90 -3.21
CA THR A 178 22.48 10.52 -3.62
C THR A 178 21.92 10.48 -5.04
N VAL A 179 22.14 9.33 -5.69
CA VAL A 179 21.37 8.91 -6.86
C VAL A 179 20.73 7.57 -6.55
N SER A 180 19.45 7.44 -6.86
CA SER A 180 18.71 6.20 -6.61
C SER A 180 18.01 5.75 -7.87
N VAL A 181 17.92 4.43 -8.07
CA VAL A 181 17.08 3.83 -9.11
C VAL A 181 15.88 3.17 -8.45
N ILE A 182 14.70 3.53 -8.89
CA ILE A 182 13.42 3.05 -8.39
C ILE A 182 12.83 2.14 -9.46
N ILE A 183 12.71 0.87 -9.13
CA ILE A 183 12.20 -0.18 -10.00
C ILE A 183 10.86 -0.61 -9.47
N GLN A 184 9.79 -0.39 -10.22
CA GLN A 184 8.45 -0.83 -9.86
C GLN A 184 8.12 -2.12 -10.61
N PRO A 185 7.94 -3.24 -9.93
CA PRO A 185 7.42 -4.45 -10.54
C PRO A 185 5.90 -4.38 -10.75
N TYR A 186 5.36 -5.21 -11.69
CA TYR A 186 3.92 -5.30 -11.93
C TYR A 186 3.13 -5.83 -10.73
N ASP A 187 3.62 -6.89 -10.12
CA ASP A 187 2.86 -7.68 -9.13
C ASP A 187 3.22 -7.33 -7.68
N GLN A 188 3.85 -6.17 -7.45
CA GLN A 188 4.31 -5.79 -6.12
C GLN A 188 3.94 -4.36 -5.77
N PRO A 189 3.37 -4.14 -4.57
CA PRO A 189 3.03 -2.79 -4.13
C PRO A 189 4.26 -1.96 -3.75
N LEU A 190 5.38 -2.61 -3.43
CA LEU A 190 6.61 -1.92 -2.99
C LEU A 190 7.63 -1.89 -4.12
N PRO A 191 8.16 -0.71 -4.47
CA PRO A 191 9.26 -0.58 -5.39
C PRO A 191 10.56 -1.10 -4.77
N ILE A 192 11.47 -1.54 -5.65
CA ILE A 192 12.86 -1.83 -5.30
C ILE A 192 13.64 -0.54 -5.50
N THR A 193 14.26 -0.04 -4.44
CA THR A 193 15.06 1.18 -4.50
C THR A 193 16.53 0.84 -4.27
N LEU A 194 17.37 1.16 -5.27
CA LEU A 194 18.83 1.03 -5.21
C LEU A 194 19.41 2.42 -5.05
N THR A 195 20.33 2.64 -4.13
CA THR A 195 20.90 3.97 -3.82
C THR A 195 22.43 3.93 -3.82
N LYS A 196 23.03 5.01 -4.34
CA LYS A 196 24.50 5.24 -4.33
C LYS A 196 24.83 6.65 -3.92
#